data_3dd8292e49a28c17bf1c8c7b9ad3fec9
#
_entry.id   3dd8292e49a28c17bf1c8c7b9ad3fec9
#
_cell.length_a   1.000
_cell.length_b   1.000
_cell.length_c   1.000
_cell.angle_alpha   90.00
_cell.angle_beta   90.00
_cell.angle_gamma   90.00
#
_symmetry.space_group_name_H-M   'P 1'
#
loop_
_entity.id
_entity.type
_entity.pdbx_description
1 polymer ?
#
loop_
_entity_poly.entity_id
_entity_poly.type
_entity_poly.pdbx_seq_one_letter_code
_entity_poly.pdbx_strand_id
1 'polypeptide(L)'
;MVHNGIEYGDMQLICEAYHLMKDGLGMTSEEMHEVFAEWNKTELDSYLIEITRDILGYKDENGETVVEYILDTAGQKGTGRWTATSALDQGVPLTLIGEAVFSRCLSAMKDERAVAAKRFPRTIKPYEGDKKEFIEAIRKALYASKIISYAQGYILLRQAAKAYDWNLNYGGIALMWRGGCIIRSAFLGKIKEAFDKNPDLENLLLDDYFAEAIEGLIPEWREVVAYAVKAGIPTPAFASALNYFDGYT
;
A
#
# COMPACT_ATOMS: atom_id res chain seq x y z
N MET A 1 -14.41 -1.38 -9.74
CA MET A 1 -14.03 -0.07 -9.20
C MET A 1 -13.25 -0.24 -7.90
N VAL A 2 -13.83 -0.67 -6.79
CA VAL A 2 -13.15 -0.81 -5.48
C VAL A 2 -11.88 -1.67 -5.55
N HIS A 3 -11.90 -2.81 -6.25
CA HIS A 3 -10.72 -3.63 -6.55
C HIS A 3 -9.54 -2.76 -7.06
N ASN A 4 -9.78 -1.93 -8.08
CA ASN A 4 -8.72 -1.08 -8.64
C ASN A 4 -8.30 0.05 -7.69
N GLY A 5 -9.19 0.52 -6.82
CA GLY A 5 -8.81 1.45 -5.76
C GLY A 5 -7.82 0.83 -4.78
N ILE A 6 -8.10 -0.40 -4.32
CA ILE A 6 -7.19 -1.18 -3.46
C ILE A 6 -5.87 -1.44 -4.18
N GLU A 7 -5.89 -1.81 -5.47
CA GLU A 7 -4.69 -1.97 -6.31
C GLU A 7 -3.81 -0.72 -6.30
N TYR A 8 -4.40 0.47 -6.44
CA TYR A 8 -3.67 1.74 -6.35
C TYR A 8 -3.02 1.92 -4.97
N GLY A 9 -3.75 1.57 -3.91
CA GLY A 9 -3.23 1.58 -2.54
C GLY A 9 -2.03 0.65 -2.37
N ASP A 10 -2.16 -0.61 -2.77
CA ASP A 10 -1.08 -1.60 -2.69
C ASP A 10 0.16 -1.15 -3.48
N MET A 11 -0.02 -0.63 -4.70
CA MET A 11 1.10 -0.15 -5.52
C MET A 11 1.78 1.07 -4.91
N GLN A 12 1.03 2.01 -4.34
CA GLN A 12 1.60 3.17 -3.66
C GLN A 12 2.40 2.77 -2.42
N LEU A 13 1.88 1.85 -1.60
CA LEU A 13 2.57 1.32 -0.44
C LEU A 13 3.89 0.63 -0.81
N ILE A 14 3.91 -0.16 -1.89
CA ILE A 14 5.12 -0.81 -2.40
C ILE A 14 6.14 0.25 -2.86
N CYS A 15 5.70 1.30 -3.57
CA CYS A 15 6.59 2.40 -3.98
C CYS A 15 7.19 3.14 -2.78
N GLU A 16 6.42 3.33 -1.71
CA GLU A 16 6.90 3.97 -0.48
C GLU A 16 7.92 3.08 0.25
N ALA A 17 7.66 1.77 0.33
CA ALA A 17 8.62 0.80 0.88
C ALA A 17 9.92 0.78 0.07
N TYR A 18 9.83 0.77 -1.27
CA TYR A 18 10.97 0.89 -2.17
C TYR A 18 11.78 2.17 -1.89
N HIS A 19 11.11 3.32 -1.79
CA HIS A 19 11.75 4.62 -1.56
C HIS A 19 12.48 4.66 -0.21
N LEU A 20 11.86 4.12 0.86
CA LEU A 20 12.49 3.99 2.17
C LEU A 20 13.77 3.13 2.13
N MET A 21 13.71 1.99 1.44
CA MET A 21 14.87 1.10 1.31
C MET A 21 15.96 1.70 0.43
N LYS A 22 15.60 2.27 -0.72
CA LYS A 22 16.56 2.86 -1.64
C LYS A 22 17.23 4.09 -1.05
N ASP A 23 16.49 5.11 -0.69
CA ASP A 23 17.02 6.40 -0.31
C ASP A 23 17.30 6.50 1.21
N GLY A 24 16.53 5.80 2.03
CA GLY A 24 16.73 5.77 3.49
C GLY A 24 17.83 4.82 3.93
N LEU A 25 17.91 3.63 3.35
CA LEU A 25 18.89 2.59 3.69
C LEU A 25 20.03 2.46 2.68
N GLY A 26 19.99 3.17 1.56
CA GLY A 26 21.00 3.10 0.50
C GLY A 26 21.09 1.72 -0.16
N MET A 27 19.96 1.01 -0.28
CA MET A 27 19.94 -0.34 -0.85
C MET A 27 19.98 -0.31 -2.38
N THR A 28 20.68 -1.28 -2.95
CA THR A 28 20.65 -1.56 -4.38
C THR A 28 19.36 -2.28 -4.79
N SER A 29 19.07 -2.32 -6.07
CA SER A 29 17.92 -3.06 -6.59
C SER A 29 18.04 -4.56 -6.35
N GLU A 30 19.26 -5.13 -6.42
CA GLU A 30 19.50 -6.53 -6.08
C GLU A 30 19.22 -6.84 -4.61
N GLU A 31 19.68 -6.00 -3.69
CA GLU A 31 19.38 -6.15 -2.26
C GLU A 31 17.87 -6.07 -2.00
N MET A 32 17.16 -5.15 -2.67
CA MET A 32 15.70 -5.05 -2.55
C MET A 32 14.98 -6.23 -3.20
N HIS A 33 15.49 -6.78 -4.31
CA HIS A 33 14.98 -8.02 -4.90
C HIS A 33 14.94 -9.16 -3.88
N GLU A 34 16.04 -9.37 -3.14
CA GLU A 34 16.11 -10.40 -2.09
C GLU A 34 15.09 -10.13 -0.97
N VAL A 35 14.95 -8.89 -0.55
CA VAL A 35 13.95 -8.51 0.47
C VAL A 35 12.53 -8.85 0.01
N PHE A 36 12.15 -8.45 -1.21
CA PHE A 36 10.82 -8.76 -1.75
C PHE A 36 10.62 -10.26 -2.00
N ALA A 37 11.70 -11.01 -2.33
CA ALA A 37 11.65 -12.47 -2.43
C ALA A 37 11.32 -13.13 -1.09
N GLU A 38 11.90 -12.64 0.01
CA GLU A 38 11.57 -13.13 1.36
C GLU A 38 10.16 -12.69 1.78
N TRP A 39 9.77 -11.45 1.53
CA TRP A 39 8.43 -10.97 1.85
C TRP A 39 7.32 -11.75 1.14
N ASN A 40 7.57 -12.20 -0.08
CA ASN A 40 6.62 -13.03 -0.85
C ASN A 40 6.43 -14.45 -0.31
N LYS A 41 7.18 -14.84 0.74
CA LYS A 41 7.01 -16.10 1.48
C LYS A 41 6.22 -15.92 2.78
N THR A 42 5.79 -14.71 3.09
CA THR A 42 5.12 -14.32 4.32
C THR A 42 3.64 -13.99 4.06
N GLU A 43 2.98 -13.33 5.02
CA GLU A 43 1.62 -12.80 4.87
C GLU A 43 1.49 -11.74 3.76
N LEU A 44 2.60 -11.21 3.26
CA LEU A 44 2.65 -10.32 2.11
C LEU A 44 2.62 -11.04 0.76
N ASP A 45 2.59 -12.39 0.72
CA ASP A 45 2.47 -13.15 -0.52
C ASP A 45 1.33 -12.61 -1.38
N SER A 46 1.71 -12.05 -2.52
CA SER A 46 0.76 -11.45 -3.46
C SER A 46 1.40 -11.29 -4.84
N TYR A 47 0.54 -11.19 -5.86
CA TYR A 47 0.99 -10.93 -7.22
C TYR A 47 1.83 -9.63 -7.33
N LEU A 48 1.45 -8.55 -6.65
CA LEU A 48 2.20 -7.29 -6.71
C LEU A 48 3.58 -7.38 -6.02
N ILE A 49 3.70 -8.09 -4.91
CA ILE A 49 5.01 -8.36 -4.27
C ILE A 49 5.87 -9.25 -5.17
N GLU A 50 5.27 -10.30 -5.77
CA GLU A 50 5.95 -11.19 -6.71
C GLU A 50 6.54 -10.43 -7.90
N ILE A 51 5.73 -9.64 -8.61
CA ILE A 51 6.23 -8.87 -9.76
C ILE A 51 7.20 -7.77 -9.36
N THR A 52 7.08 -7.18 -8.16
CA THR A 52 8.05 -6.21 -7.66
C THR A 52 9.41 -6.86 -7.46
N ARG A 53 9.46 -8.06 -6.88
CA ARG A 53 10.67 -8.87 -6.82
C ARG A 53 11.29 -9.04 -8.22
N ASP A 54 10.49 -9.46 -9.19
CA ASP A 54 10.98 -9.75 -10.54
C ASP A 54 11.47 -8.48 -11.26
N ILE A 55 10.76 -7.36 -11.11
CA ILE A 55 11.16 -6.05 -11.65
C ILE A 55 12.50 -5.60 -11.08
N LEU A 56 12.70 -5.74 -9.77
CA LEU A 56 13.94 -5.31 -9.11
C LEU A 56 15.14 -6.17 -9.51
N GLY A 57 14.92 -7.44 -9.86
CA GLY A 57 15.96 -8.34 -10.37
C GLY A 57 16.17 -8.27 -11.88
N TYR A 58 15.32 -7.56 -12.64
CA TYR A 58 15.39 -7.54 -14.09
C TYR A 58 16.51 -6.61 -14.59
N LYS A 59 17.39 -7.15 -15.42
CA LYS A 59 18.54 -6.44 -16.02
C LYS A 59 18.44 -6.41 -17.54
N ASP A 60 18.98 -5.36 -18.13
CA ASP A 60 19.11 -5.23 -19.59
C ASP A 60 20.29 -6.04 -20.13
N GLU A 61 20.56 -5.90 -21.45
CA GLU A 61 21.66 -6.57 -22.17
C GLU A 61 23.06 -6.19 -21.63
N ASN A 62 23.17 -5.03 -20.95
CA ASN A 62 24.43 -4.52 -20.38
C ASN A 62 24.61 -4.94 -18.91
N GLY A 63 23.63 -5.62 -18.34
CA GLY A 63 23.61 -6.02 -16.95
C GLY A 63 23.13 -4.91 -15.98
N GLU A 64 22.56 -3.82 -16.52
CA GLU A 64 22.02 -2.72 -15.73
C GLU A 64 20.59 -2.98 -15.30
N THR A 65 20.23 -2.58 -14.09
CA THR A 65 18.87 -2.78 -13.56
C THR A 65 17.88 -1.83 -14.24
N VAL A 66 16.91 -2.38 -14.97
CA VAL A 66 16.00 -1.59 -15.82
C VAL A 66 15.14 -0.62 -15.04
N VAL A 67 14.73 -0.94 -13.80
CA VAL A 67 13.90 -0.05 -12.97
C VAL A 67 14.53 1.33 -12.75
N GLU A 68 15.86 1.44 -12.80
CA GLU A 68 16.57 2.71 -12.62
C GLU A 68 16.37 3.69 -13.81
N TYR A 69 15.98 3.19 -14.96
CA TYR A 69 15.73 3.97 -16.18
C TYR A 69 14.25 4.24 -16.45
N ILE A 70 13.36 3.68 -15.64
CA ILE A 70 11.92 3.90 -15.79
C ILE A 70 11.57 5.31 -15.30
N LEU A 71 10.82 6.03 -16.13
CA LEU A 71 10.36 7.38 -15.79
C LEU A 71 9.44 7.33 -14.55
N ASP A 72 9.72 8.16 -13.58
CA ASP A 72 9.01 8.25 -12.28
C ASP A 72 7.64 8.97 -12.39
N THR A 73 6.83 8.57 -13.37
CA THR A 73 5.47 9.07 -13.56
C THR A 73 4.50 7.90 -13.63
N ALA A 74 3.34 8.05 -13.05
CA ALA A 74 2.27 7.05 -13.10
C ALA A 74 0.98 7.68 -13.64
N GLY A 75 0.50 7.15 -14.76
CA GLY A 75 -0.79 7.50 -15.31
C GLY A 75 -1.95 6.83 -14.54
N GLN A 76 -3.18 7.22 -14.87
CA GLN A 76 -4.38 6.57 -14.37
C GLN A 76 -5.44 6.44 -15.48
N LYS A 77 -6.17 5.32 -15.47
CA LYS A 77 -7.31 5.09 -16.36
C LYS A 77 -8.64 5.53 -15.72
N GLY A 78 -8.59 6.11 -14.52
CA GLY A 78 -9.73 6.70 -13.82
C GLY A 78 -10.44 5.81 -12.80
N THR A 79 -10.16 4.50 -12.71
CA THR A 79 -10.87 3.59 -11.79
C THR A 79 -10.54 3.86 -10.31
N GLY A 80 -9.30 4.20 -9.99
CA GLY A 80 -8.90 4.62 -8.64
C GLY A 80 -9.56 5.95 -8.25
N ARG A 81 -9.54 6.94 -9.16
CA ARG A 81 -10.25 8.22 -8.99
C ARG A 81 -11.73 7.99 -8.76
N TRP A 82 -12.35 7.13 -9.55
CA TRP A 82 -13.78 6.81 -9.42
C TRP A 82 -14.10 6.20 -8.05
N THR A 83 -13.21 5.34 -7.54
CA THR A 83 -13.33 4.79 -6.18
C THR A 83 -13.30 5.90 -5.13
N ALA A 84 -12.33 6.81 -5.22
CA ALA A 84 -12.20 7.93 -4.29
C ALA A 84 -13.39 8.90 -4.36
N THR A 85 -13.87 9.23 -5.57
CA THR A 85 -15.05 10.09 -5.75
C THR A 85 -16.29 9.43 -5.14
N SER A 86 -16.51 8.14 -5.40
CA SER A 86 -17.65 7.41 -4.81
C SER A 86 -17.59 7.38 -3.29
N ALA A 87 -16.41 7.30 -2.70
CA ALA A 87 -16.25 7.36 -1.26
C ALA A 87 -16.62 8.74 -0.68
N LEU A 88 -16.21 9.82 -1.35
CA LEU A 88 -16.59 11.18 -0.97
C LEU A 88 -18.11 11.39 -1.07
N ASP A 89 -18.74 10.95 -2.15
CA ASP A 89 -20.18 11.03 -2.37
C ASP A 89 -20.98 10.28 -1.29
N GLN A 90 -20.40 9.21 -0.74
CA GLN A 90 -21.05 8.35 0.26
C GLN A 90 -20.57 8.61 1.70
N GLY A 91 -19.69 9.58 1.93
CA GLY A 91 -19.16 9.90 3.25
C GLY A 91 -18.29 8.81 3.85
N VAL A 92 -17.55 8.05 3.02
CA VAL A 92 -16.64 6.98 3.46
C VAL A 92 -15.21 7.51 3.56
N PRO A 93 -14.51 7.31 4.70
CA PRO A 93 -13.14 7.81 4.89
C PRO A 93 -12.10 6.92 4.17
N LEU A 94 -12.04 7.04 2.85
CA LEU A 94 -11.14 6.27 1.96
C LEU A 94 -9.78 6.96 1.81
N THR A 95 -9.13 7.27 2.92
CA THR A 95 -7.96 8.17 2.95
C THR A 95 -6.75 7.59 2.23
N LEU A 96 -6.36 6.35 2.50
CA LEU A 96 -5.19 5.71 1.87
C LEU A 96 -5.34 5.61 0.35
N ILE A 97 -6.47 5.11 -0.12
CA ILE A 97 -6.74 4.98 -1.57
C ILE A 97 -6.80 6.36 -2.23
N GLY A 98 -7.35 7.36 -1.55
CA GLY A 98 -7.33 8.75 -1.99
C GLY A 98 -5.91 9.27 -2.19
N GLU A 99 -5.02 9.07 -1.20
CA GLU A 99 -3.61 9.45 -1.30
C GLU A 99 -2.90 8.73 -2.45
N ALA A 100 -3.19 7.46 -2.69
CA ALA A 100 -2.63 6.73 -3.82
C ALA A 100 -3.03 7.34 -5.18
N VAL A 101 -4.26 7.84 -5.30
CA VAL A 101 -4.73 8.56 -6.50
C VAL A 101 -4.01 9.90 -6.64
N PHE A 102 -3.92 10.69 -5.57
CA PHE A 102 -3.24 11.99 -5.60
C PHE A 102 -1.73 11.86 -5.84
N SER A 103 -1.08 10.82 -5.32
CA SER A 103 0.33 10.54 -5.57
C SER A 103 0.61 10.31 -7.07
N ARG A 104 -0.29 9.62 -7.78
CA ARG A 104 -0.20 9.51 -9.25
C ARG A 104 -0.34 10.85 -9.94
N CYS A 105 -1.31 11.67 -9.53
CA CYS A 105 -1.48 13.02 -10.07
C CYS A 105 -0.21 13.86 -9.86
N LEU A 106 0.36 13.81 -8.65
CA LEU A 106 1.60 14.52 -8.33
C LEU A 106 2.78 13.99 -9.17
N SER A 107 2.90 12.68 -9.35
CA SER A 107 3.96 12.08 -10.16
C SER A 107 3.93 12.56 -11.62
N ALA A 108 2.75 12.78 -12.16
CA ALA A 108 2.56 13.23 -13.54
C ALA A 108 3.04 14.68 -13.78
N MET A 109 3.24 15.49 -12.72
CA MET A 109 3.76 16.86 -12.82
C MET A 109 5.29 16.90 -12.94
N LYS A 110 5.88 16.07 -13.79
CA LYS A 110 7.32 15.82 -13.83
C LYS A 110 8.15 17.09 -14.05
N ASP A 111 7.78 17.92 -15.02
CA ASP A 111 8.54 19.13 -15.35
C ASP A 111 8.49 20.15 -14.22
N GLU A 112 7.32 20.34 -13.60
CA GLU A 112 7.16 21.23 -12.45
C GLU A 112 7.95 20.71 -11.24
N ARG A 113 7.89 19.40 -10.95
CA ARG A 113 8.67 18.77 -9.88
C ARG A 113 10.19 18.96 -10.10
N ALA A 114 10.67 18.87 -11.35
CA ALA A 114 12.08 19.09 -11.67
C ALA A 114 12.52 20.54 -11.39
N VAL A 115 11.65 21.51 -11.63
CA VAL A 115 11.90 22.93 -11.29
C VAL A 115 11.89 23.13 -9.76
N ALA A 116 10.91 22.55 -9.09
CA ALA A 116 10.79 22.63 -7.64
C ALA A 116 12.00 21.97 -6.93
N ALA A 117 12.48 20.84 -7.42
CA ALA A 117 13.65 20.14 -6.86
C ALA A 117 14.93 21.00 -6.96
N LYS A 118 15.10 21.78 -8.03
CA LYS A 118 16.21 22.74 -8.13
C LYS A 118 16.07 23.92 -7.17
N ARG A 119 14.85 24.35 -6.90
CA ARG A 119 14.57 25.45 -5.98
C ARG A 119 14.70 25.06 -4.51
N PHE A 120 14.31 23.82 -4.21
CA PHE A 120 14.30 23.27 -2.85
C PHE A 120 15.09 21.94 -2.82
N PRO A 121 16.43 22.00 -2.91
CA PRO A 121 17.24 20.80 -2.87
C PRO A 121 17.05 20.10 -1.53
N ARG A 122 16.75 18.80 -1.58
CA ARG A 122 16.58 17.97 -0.37
C ARG A 122 17.81 17.12 -0.13
N THR A 123 18.17 17.00 1.14
CA THR A 123 19.14 16.01 1.61
C THR A 123 18.37 15.01 2.46
N ILE A 124 18.26 13.79 2.01
CA ILE A 124 17.68 12.69 2.78
C ILE A 124 18.66 12.30 3.87
N LYS A 125 18.20 12.20 5.11
CA LYS A 125 18.99 11.70 6.22
C LYS A 125 18.96 10.18 6.22
N PRO A 126 20.10 9.49 6.02
CA PRO A 126 20.14 8.04 6.10
C PRO A 126 19.65 7.54 7.47
N TYR A 127 19.09 6.35 7.48
CA TYR A 127 18.76 5.68 8.73
C TYR A 127 20.04 5.23 9.45
N GLU A 128 20.16 5.56 10.74
CA GLU A 128 21.38 5.32 11.53
C GLU A 128 21.27 4.07 12.42
N GLY A 129 20.09 3.40 12.45
CA GLY A 129 19.86 2.19 13.24
C GLY A 129 20.27 0.90 12.53
N ASP A 130 19.86 -0.24 13.08
CA ASP A 130 20.07 -1.54 12.45
C ASP A 130 19.25 -1.67 11.16
N LYS A 131 19.93 -1.91 10.05
CA LYS A 131 19.32 -2.00 8.72
C LYS A 131 18.32 -3.15 8.61
N LYS A 132 18.62 -4.30 9.24
CA LYS A 132 17.75 -5.49 9.17
C LYS A 132 16.49 -5.30 9.99
N GLU A 133 16.62 -4.71 11.17
CA GLU A 133 15.48 -4.37 12.02
C GLU A 133 14.56 -3.36 11.32
N PHE A 134 15.14 -2.37 10.62
CA PHE A 134 14.33 -1.39 9.90
C PHE A 134 13.66 -1.96 8.64
N ILE A 135 14.30 -2.87 7.91
CA ILE A 135 13.65 -3.62 6.81
C ILE A 135 12.44 -4.40 7.33
N GLU A 136 12.58 -5.03 8.49
CA GLU A 136 11.45 -5.73 9.14
C GLU A 136 10.37 -4.75 9.60
N ALA A 137 10.74 -3.58 10.10
CA ALA A 137 9.78 -2.52 10.44
C ALA A 137 9.00 -2.04 9.19
N ILE A 138 9.67 -1.86 8.04
CA ILE A 138 9.01 -1.52 6.77
C ILE A 138 8.04 -2.63 6.34
N ARG A 139 8.43 -3.92 6.47
CA ARG A 139 7.55 -5.07 6.18
C ARG A 139 6.27 -5.01 7.02
N LYS A 140 6.42 -4.78 8.31
CA LYS A 140 5.30 -4.66 9.27
C LYS A 140 4.40 -3.48 8.95
N ALA A 141 4.99 -2.32 8.66
CA ALA A 141 4.25 -1.12 8.26
C ALA A 141 3.47 -1.34 6.95
N LEU A 142 4.08 -2.05 5.99
CA LEU A 142 3.43 -2.41 4.72
C LEU A 142 2.22 -3.31 4.97
N TYR A 143 2.35 -4.33 5.82
CA TYR A 143 1.25 -5.24 6.11
C TYR A 143 0.11 -4.54 6.88
N ALA A 144 0.42 -3.75 7.90
CA ALA A 144 -0.57 -2.96 8.62
C ALA A 144 -1.34 -2.01 7.68
N SER A 145 -0.63 -1.28 6.84
CA SER A 145 -1.24 -0.35 5.88
C SER A 145 -2.07 -1.07 4.80
N LYS A 146 -1.64 -2.27 4.39
CA LYS A 146 -2.42 -3.14 3.49
C LYS A 146 -3.77 -3.54 4.13
N ILE A 147 -3.78 -3.91 5.40
CA ILE A 147 -5.03 -4.20 6.15
C ILE A 147 -5.97 -2.99 6.10
N ILE A 148 -5.46 -1.77 6.33
CA ILE A 148 -6.25 -0.54 6.25
C ILE A 148 -6.81 -0.32 4.84
N SER A 149 -6.00 -0.51 3.80
CA SER A 149 -6.45 -0.35 2.40
C SER A 149 -7.67 -1.22 2.09
N TYR A 150 -7.61 -2.48 2.48
CA TYR A 150 -8.73 -3.42 2.29
C TYR A 150 -9.91 -3.09 3.19
N ALA A 151 -9.68 -2.74 4.46
CA ALA A 151 -10.74 -2.32 5.37
C ALA A 151 -11.53 -1.14 4.79
N GLN A 152 -10.85 -0.11 4.29
CA GLN A 152 -11.47 1.04 3.64
C GLN A 152 -12.28 0.63 2.38
N GLY A 153 -11.72 -0.25 1.56
CA GLY A 153 -12.41 -0.77 0.37
C GLY A 153 -13.70 -1.52 0.72
N TYR A 154 -13.68 -2.35 1.75
CA TYR A 154 -14.87 -3.10 2.22
C TYR A 154 -15.90 -2.21 2.88
N ILE A 155 -15.50 -1.17 3.61
CA ILE A 155 -16.44 -0.16 4.13
C ILE A 155 -17.17 0.53 2.97
N LEU A 156 -16.47 0.90 1.90
CA LEU A 156 -17.10 1.49 0.72
C LEU A 156 -18.09 0.52 0.04
N LEU A 157 -17.72 -0.77 -0.09
CA LEU A 157 -18.64 -1.79 -0.61
C LEU A 157 -19.90 -1.89 0.24
N ARG A 158 -19.77 -1.90 1.57
CA ARG A 158 -20.91 -1.95 2.50
C ARG A 158 -21.78 -0.71 2.40
N GLN A 159 -21.19 0.47 2.35
CA GLN A 159 -21.93 1.71 2.23
C GLN A 159 -22.68 1.78 0.89
N ALA A 160 -22.05 1.37 -0.21
CA ALA A 160 -22.68 1.28 -1.51
C ALA A 160 -23.83 0.25 -1.52
N ALA A 161 -23.62 -0.93 -0.92
CA ALA A 161 -24.65 -1.95 -0.78
C ALA A 161 -25.88 -1.40 -0.06
N LYS A 162 -25.68 -0.65 1.02
CA LYS A 162 -26.77 0.01 1.76
C LYS A 162 -27.46 1.11 0.95
N ALA A 163 -26.67 1.94 0.24
CA ALA A 163 -27.21 3.07 -0.53
C ALA A 163 -28.02 2.64 -1.76
N TYR A 164 -27.65 1.51 -2.37
CA TYR A 164 -28.27 1.01 -3.61
C TYR A 164 -29.08 -0.27 -3.43
N ASP A 165 -29.33 -0.67 -2.18
CA ASP A 165 -30.09 -1.90 -1.83
C ASP A 165 -29.53 -3.16 -2.50
N TRP A 166 -28.21 -3.33 -2.43
CA TRP A 166 -27.51 -4.51 -2.95
C TRP A 166 -27.27 -5.54 -1.86
N ASN A 167 -27.54 -6.79 -2.16
CA ASN A 167 -27.18 -7.92 -1.31
C ASN A 167 -25.81 -8.47 -1.74
N LEU A 168 -24.71 -8.02 -1.10
CA LEU A 168 -23.36 -8.41 -1.45
C LEU A 168 -22.86 -9.55 -0.55
N ASN A 169 -22.22 -10.54 -1.17
CA ASN A 169 -21.48 -11.59 -0.48
C ASN A 169 -20.00 -11.14 -0.36
N TYR A 170 -19.65 -10.47 0.74
CA TYR A 170 -18.33 -9.90 0.96
C TYR A 170 -17.20 -10.94 0.95
N GLY A 171 -17.41 -12.09 1.61
CA GLY A 171 -16.48 -13.22 1.57
C GLY A 171 -16.31 -13.80 0.16
N GLY A 172 -17.40 -13.88 -0.60
CA GLY A 172 -17.37 -14.30 -2.01
C GLY A 172 -16.63 -13.31 -2.90
N ILE A 173 -16.73 -11.99 -2.63
CA ILE A 173 -15.96 -10.96 -3.32
C ILE A 173 -14.46 -11.16 -3.08
N ALA A 174 -14.03 -11.40 -1.83
CA ALA A 174 -12.63 -11.70 -1.51
C ALA A 174 -12.11 -12.90 -2.30
N LEU A 175 -12.88 -13.98 -2.37
CA LEU A 175 -12.50 -15.19 -3.13
C LEU A 175 -12.39 -14.92 -4.63
N MET A 176 -13.28 -14.10 -5.19
CA MET A 176 -13.24 -13.74 -6.61
C MET A 176 -11.93 -13.03 -6.98
N TRP A 177 -11.32 -12.29 -6.04
CA TRP A 177 -10.05 -11.58 -6.25
C TRP A 177 -8.81 -12.47 -6.10
N ARG A 178 -8.96 -13.72 -5.68
CA ARG A 178 -7.84 -14.67 -5.48
C ARG A 178 -7.27 -15.24 -6.79
N GLY A 179 -7.95 -15.14 -7.90
CA GLY A 179 -7.51 -15.71 -9.16
C GLY A 179 -7.70 -14.78 -10.33
N GLY A 180 -6.66 -14.59 -11.15
CA GLY A 180 -6.72 -13.75 -12.35
C GLY A 180 -6.83 -12.24 -12.08
N CYS A 181 -6.60 -11.78 -10.84
CA CYS A 181 -6.66 -10.38 -10.45
C CYS A 181 -5.29 -9.86 -10.01
N ILE A 182 -5.03 -8.57 -10.24
CA ILE A 182 -3.78 -7.91 -9.85
C ILE A 182 -3.59 -7.90 -8.32
N ILE A 183 -4.67 -7.86 -7.54
CA ILE A 183 -4.61 -7.89 -6.08
C ILE A 183 -4.66 -9.32 -5.49
N ARG A 184 -4.44 -10.36 -6.29
CA ARG A 184 -4.31 -11.74 -5.79
C ARG A 184 -3.31 -11.78 -4.63
N SER A 185 -3.74 -12.29 -3.47
CA SER A 185 -2.90 -12.40 -2.27
C SER A 185 -3.40 -13.48 -1.31
N ALA A 186 -2.51 -14.02 -0.48
CA ALA A 186 -2.84 -14.95 0.60
C ALA A 186 -3.85 -14.34 1.61
N PHE A 187 -3.73 -13.07 1.85
CA PHE A 187 -4.55 -12.25 2.71
C PHE A 187 -6.07 -12.31 2.43
N LEU A 188 -6.48 -12.49 1.18
CA LEU A 188 -7.90 -12.55 0.78
C LEU A 188 -8.66 -13.72 1.42
N GLY A 189 -7.97 -14.82 1.75
CA GLY A 189 -8.55 -15.92 2.51
C GLY A 189 -9.00 -15.50 3.91
N LYS A 190 -8.21 -14.65 4.57
CA LYS A 190 -8.54 -14.13 5.91
C LYS A 190 -9.74 -13.19 5.89
N ILE A 191 -9.90 -12.40 4.84
CA ILE A 191 -11.10 -11.58 4.66
C ILE A 191 -12.35 -12.47 4.51
N LYS A 192 -12.23 -13.55 3.71
CA LYS A 192 -13.33 -14.50 3.59
C LYS A 192 -13.70 -15.11 4.95
N GLU A 193 -12.72 -15.61 5.71
CA GLU A 193 -12.93 -16.21 7.02
C GLU A 193 -13.64 -15.22 7.97
N ALA A 194 -13.23 -13.95 7.99
CA ALA A 194 -13.84 -12.91 8.81
C ALA A 194 -15.33 -12.69 8.47
N PHE A 195 -15.69 -12.60 7.19
CA PHE A 195 -17.09 -12.44 6.77
C PHE A 195 -17.93 -13.72 6.85
N ASP A 196 -17.32 -14.92 6.78
CA ASP A 196 -18.02 -16.17 7.08
C ASP A 196 -18.40 -16.26 8.57
N LYS A 197 -17.51 -15.78 9.43
CA LYS A 197 -17.70 -15.74 10.89
C LYS A 197 -18.71 -14.67 11.32
N ASN A 198 -18.65 -13.50 10.67
CA ASN A 198 -19.55 -12.38 10.91
C ASN A 198 -19.93 -11.68 9.59
N PRO A 199 -21.06 -12.07 8.96
CA PRO A 199 -21.53 -11.44 7.71
C PRO A 199 -21.83 -9.94 7.84
N ASP A 200 -22.13 -9.47 9.05
CA ASP A 200 -22.43 -8.08 9.37
C ASP A 200 -21.22 -7.28 9.86
N LEU A 201 -20.01 -7.84 9.74
CA LEU A 201 -18.77 -7.18 10.16
C LEU A 201 -18.66 -5.77 9.55
N GLU A 202 -18.64 -4.76 10.39
CA GLU A 202 -18.66 -3.35 9.95
C GLU A 202 -17.31 -2.88 9.42
N ASN A 203 -16.22 -3.37 10.01
CA ASN A 203 -14.85 -3.05 9.64
C ASN A 203 -13.96 -4.28 9.88
N LEU A 204 -13.04 -4.58 8.96
CA LEU A 204 -12.08 -5.68 9.13
C LEU A 204 -11.26 -5.56 10.42
N LEU A 205 -11.00 -4.34 10.90
CA LEU A 205 -10.29 -4.09 12.15
C LEU A 205 -11.01 -4.61 13.40
N LEU A 206 -12.29 -4.94 13.31
CA LEU A 206 -13.09 -5.50 14.40
C LEU A 206 -13.14 -7.03 14.40
N ASP A 207 -12.53 -7.68 13.41
CA ASP A 207 -12.31 -9.13 13.42
C ASP A 207 -11.06 -9.47 14.23
N ASP A 208 -11.13 -10.55 15.03
CA ASP A 208 -10.06 -10.93 15.95
C ASP A 208 -8.70 -11.10 15.26
N TYR A 209 -8.68 -11.77 14.09
CA TYR A 209 -7.44 -11.99 13.34
C TYR A 209 -6.77 -10.67 12.93
N PHE A 210 -7.56 -9.74 12.39
CA PHE A 210 -7.01 -8.46 11.94
C PHE A 210 -6.65 -7.53 13.10
N ALA A 211 -7.41 -7.56 14.18
CA ALA A 211 -7.10 -6.81 15.40
C ALA A 211 -5.76 -7.26 16.00
N GLU A 212 -5.61 -8.57 16.23
CA GLU A 212 -4.36 -9.14 16.78
C GLU A 212 -3.17 -8.87 15.84
N ALA A 213 -3.37 -9.02 14.52
CA ALA A 213 -2.32 -8.74 13.54
C ALA A 213 -1.83 -7.28 13.65
N ILE A 214 -2.74 -6.32 13.67
CA ILE A 214 -2.38 -4.89 13.73
C ILE A 214 -1.72 -4.53 15.05
N GLU A 215 -2.22 -5.00 16.19
CA GLU A 215 -1.63 -4.72 17.52
C GLU A 215 -0.13 -5.02 17.54
N GLY A 216 0.29 -6.14 16.96
CA GLY A 216 1.70 -6.55 16.88
C GLY A 216 2.56 -5.71 15.91
N LEU A 217 1.96 -4.81 15.13
CA LEU A 217 2.65 -4.05 14.08
C LEU A 217 2.76 -2.55 14.38
N ILE A 218 1.98 -2.04 15.35
CA ILE A 218 1.86 -0.61 15.65
C ILE A 218 3.21 0.07 15.97
N PRO A 219 4.08 -0.48 16.82
CA PRO A 219 5.32 0.20 17.19
C PRO A 219 6.22 0.47 15.98
N GLU A 220 6.48 -0.54 15.17
CA GLU A 220 7.34 -0.44 14.00
C GLU A 220 6.69 0.40 12.90
N TRP A 221 5.38 0.33 12.74
CA TRP A 221 4.64 1.19 11.80
C TRP A 221 4.81 2.67 12.15
N ARG A 222 4.72 3.04 13.42
CA ARG A 222 4.97 4.41 13.90
C ARG A 222 6.42 4.82 13.67
N GLU A 223 7.37 3.93 13.92
CA GLU A 223 8.79 4.18 13.70
C GLU A 223 9.06 4.52 12.24
N VAL A 224 8.55 3.72 11.32
CA VAL A 224 8.72 3.92 9.86
C VAL A 224 8.15 5.28 9.42
N VAL A 225 6.93 5.62 9.82
CA VAL A 225 6.30 6.90 9.47
C VAL A 225 7.07 8.07 10.09
N ALA A 226 7.46 7.96 11.35
CA ALA A 226 8.23 9.00 12.04
C ALA A 226 9.60 9.23 11.39
N TYR A 227 10.31 8.16 11.03
CA TYR A 227 11.57 8.25 10.30
C TYR A 227 11.36 8.92 8.94
N ALA A 228 10.40 8.46 8.14
CA ALA A 228 10.12 9.01 6.82
C ALA A 228 9.93 10.52 6.85
N VAL A 229 9.13 11.03 7.78
CA VAL A 229 8.90 12.46 7.97
C VAL A 229 10.19 13.20 8.31
N LYS A 230 10.99 12.69 9.25
CA LYS A 230 12.27 13.30 9.66
C LYS A 230 13.32 13.26 8.56
N ALA A 231 13.34 12.19 7.76
CA ALA A 231 14.28 12.00 6.66
C ALA A 231 13.92 12.81 5.40
N GLY A 232 12.66 13.27 5.29
CA GLY A 232 12.15 13.95 4.10
C GLY A 232 11.77 12.97 2.98
N ILE A 233 11.47 11.72 3.31
CA ILE A 233 10.96 10.72 2.37
C ILE A 233 9.43 10.75 2.41
N PRO A 234 8.74 11.04 1.29
CA PRO A 234 7.29 11.08 1.27
C PRO A 234 6.69 9.67 1.39
N THR A 235 5.83 9.48 2.38
CA THR A 235 5.10 8.24 2.61
C THR A 235 3.61 8.53 2.88
N PRO A 236 2.89 9.16 1.91
CA PRO A 236 1.51 9.57 2.13
C PRO A 236 0.57 8.42 2.42
N ALA A 237 0.74 7.25 1.79
CA ALA A 237 -0.12 6.10 2.03
C ALA A 237 0.15 5.44 3.40
N PHE A 238 1.40 5.25 3.81
CA PHE A 238 1.73 4.77 5.17
C PHE A 238 1.21 5.72 6.24
N ALA A 239 1.45 7.03 6.07
CA ALA A 239 1.03 8.04 7.03
C ALA A 239 -0.50 8.16 7.11
N SER A 240 -1.18 8.15 5.97
CA SER A 240 -2.64 8.20 5.90
C SER A 240 -3.29 6.96 6.52
N ALA A 241 -2.72 5.77 6.31
CA ALA A 241 -3.20 4.55 6.94
C ALA A 241 -3.07 4.59 8.47
N LEU A 242 -1.92 5.04 8.98
CA LEU A 242 -1.69 5.19 10.42
C LEU A 242 -2.63 6.24 11.03
N ASN A 243 -2.79 7.39 10.38
CA ASN A 243 -3.72 8.45 10.82
C ASN A 243 -5.19 7.97 10.82
N TYR A 244 -5.57 7.15 9.83
CA TYR A 244 -6.91 6.55 9.83
C TYR A 244 -7.09 5.61 11.03
N PHE A 245 -6.09 4.75 11.30
CA PHE A 245 -6.11 3.83 12.44
C PHE A 245 -6.25 4.60 13.76
N ASP A 246 -5.38 5.60 13.99
CA ASP A 246 -5.39 6.42 15.21
C ASP A 246 -6.68 7.23 15.39
N GLY A 247 -7.29 7.67 14.29
CA GLY A 247 -8.55 8.42 14.34
C GLY A 247 -9.79 7.51 14.48
N TYR A 248 -9.65 6.22 14.15
CA TYR A 248 -10.72 5.24 14.25
C TYR A 248 -10.79 4.58 15.63
N THR A 249 -9.65 4.45 16.31
CA THR A 249 -9.49 3.83 17.63
C THR A 249 -9.36 4.86 18.74
#